data_5ba31a697da50998168085b7f069c178
#
_entry.id   5ba31a697da50998168085b7f069c178
#
_cell.length_a   1.000
_cell.length_b   1.000
_cell.length_c   1.000
_cell.angle_alpha   90.00
_cell.angle_beta   90.00
_cell.angle_gamma   90.00
#
_symmetry.space_group_name_H-M   'P 1'
#
loop_
_entity.id
_entity.type
_entity.pdbx_description
1 polymer ?
#
loop_
_entity_poly.entity_id
_entity_poly.type
_entity_poly.pdbx_seq_one_letter_code
_entity_poly.pdbx_strand_id
1 'polypeptide(L)'
;MGHRLFAHAAALENVRSDLIAGVILAATLIGSVIGAETTVVPDFSPDSRTGWIAGVPDGVSPIGQDFLQPPSGPGPVTFDKAHPYIDSAVSRKTGAQPTLRVADLSNPILQPWAREELRKVNERALTATVMFTRKERCWPIGVPGFLLYPVTPIYFVQTSKEVVMIWEEDHMVRHVYLTDSHSPHVKPSWFGESIGHYENGDTLVVDTIGLSTKTFVDSFRTPHTEQLHVIERFRIVEGGKALEVNVHVEDPGAFTTPWNAIQRYRRVEQGPMREQVCAENNAKFFDYDVEPIPQADTPDF
;
A
#
# COMPACT_ATOMS: atom_id res chain seq x y z
N MET A 1 0.00 -46.23 68.00
CA MET A 1 0.99 -47.30 67.96
C MET A 1 2.03 -46.82 66.98
N GLY A 2 3.17 -46.31 67.30
CA GLY A 2 4.13 -46.66 68.28
C GLY A 2 5.44 -46.85 67.61
N HIS A 3 6.31 -45.92 67.97
CA HIS A 3 7.75 -46.00 68.31
C HIS A 3 8.77 -46.06 67.17
N ARG A 4 9.64 -45.25 67.25
CA ARG A 4 10.90 -44.71 67.91
C ARG A 4 12.08 -44.76 66.89
N LEU A 5 12.75 -43.65 66.67
CA LEU A 5 14.00 -43.14 67.31
C LEU A 5 15.16 -44.14 67.28
N PHE A 6 16.22 -43.73 66.63
CA PHE A 6 17.50 -43.44 67.34
C PHE A 6 18.54 -42.83 66.39
N ALA A 7 19.18 -41.80 66.90
CA ALA A 7 20.35 -41.14 66.40
C ALA A 7 21.61 -41.92 66.81
N HIS A 8 22.70 -41.71 66.11
CA HIS A 8 24.03 -41.59 66.73
C HIS A 8 24.98 -40.80 65.86
N ALA A 9 25.72 -40.00 66.57
CA ALA A 9 26.68 -39.00 66.13
C ALA A 9 28.11 -39.51 66.30
N ALA A 10 29.05 -38.65 65.84
CA ALA A 10 30.49 -38.56 66.16
C ALA A 10 31.38 -39.49 65.35
N ALA A 11 32.61 -39.13 64.97
CA ALA A 11 33.53 -38.04 65.33
C ALA A 11 34.67 -37.95 64.24
N LEU A 12 35.14 -36.75 64.06
CA LEU A 12 36.50 -36.28 63.83
C LEU A 12 37.63 -37.27 63.55
N GLU A 13 38.46 -37.03 62.51
CA GLU A 13 39.88 -36.71 62.78
C GLU A 13 40.59 -36.17 61.48
N ASN A 14 41.44 -35.20 61.76
CA ASN A 14 42.35 -34.49 60.87
C ASN A 14 43.44 -35.39 60.24
N VAL A 15 43.84 -35.09 59.01
CA VAL A 15 45.23 -35.13 58.59
C VAL A 15 45.49 -34.04 57.58
N ARG A 16 46.55 -33.29 57.84
CA ARG A 16 47.16 -32.21 57.10
C ARG A 16 48.03 -32.67 55.89
N SER A 17 48.23 -31.70 55.02
CA SER A 17 49.37 -31.47 54.11
C SER A 17 49.34 -32.25 52.80
N ASP A 18 49.48 -31.66 51.61
CA ASP A 18 50.54 -30.81 51.12
C ASP A 18 50.14 -30.11 49.82
N LEU A 19 50.74 -28.96 49.61
CA LEU A 19 50.72 -28.13 48.44
C LEU A 19 51.15 -28.83 47.16
N ILE A 20 50.36 -28.71 46.05
CA ILE A 20 50.89 -28.53 44.71
C ILE A 20 50.07 -27.46 44.01
N ALA A 21 50.70 -26.36 43.69
CA ALA A 21 50.14 -25.27 42.90
C ALA A 21 49.96 -25.70 41.45
N GLY A 22 48.71 -25.89 41.03
CA GLY A 22 48.35 -26.06 39.63
C GLY A 22 47.61 -24.78 39.19
N VAL A 23 48.30 -23.90 38.46
CA VAL A 23 47.67 -22.75 37.81
C VAL A 23 46.82 -23.27 36.67
N ILE A 24 45.50 -23.37 36.87
CA ILE A 24 44.55 -23.57 35.80
C ILE A 24 44.19 -22.19 35.26
N LEU A 25 44.76 -21.90 34.09
CA LEU A 25 44.39 -20.72 33.28
C LEU A 25 43.00 -20.97 32.72
N ALA A 26 41.95 -20.50 33.41
CA ALA A 26 40.60 -20.47 32.88
C ALA A 26 40.52 -19.34 31.82
N ALA A 27 40.71 -19.73 30.56
CA ALA A 27 40.40 -18.85 29.45
C ALA A 27 38.86 -18.66 29.40
N THR A 28 38.39 -17.57 29.98
CA THR A 28 37.01 -17.10 29.79
C THR A 28 36.87 -16.65 28.34
N LEU A 29 36.35 -17.52 27.49
CA LEU A 29 35.82 -17.16 26.20
C LEU A 29 34.55 -16.27 26.48
N ILE A 30 34.77 -14.98 26.52
CA ILE A 30 33.69 -14.02 26.38
C ILE A 30 33.28 -14.08 24.91
N GLY A 31 32.40 -15.02 24.59
CA GLY A 31 31.65 -14.97 23.34
C GLY A 31 30.85 -13.71 23.33
N SER A 32 31.28 -12.69 22.60
CA SER A 32 30.44 -11.56 22.23
C SER A 32 29.26 -12.12 21.45
N VAL A 33 28.16 -12.34 22.14
CA VAL A 33 26.86 -12.44 21.47
C VAL A 33 26.63 -11.06 20.87
N ILE A 34 27.00 -10.88 19.62
CA ILE A 34 26.49 -9.79 18.80
C ILE A 34 24.99 -10.07 18.72
N GLY A 35 24.23 -9.51 19.63
CA GLY A 35 22.80 -9.44 19.51
C GLY A 35 22.53 -8.74 18.20
N ALA A 36 21.98 -9.44 17.24
CA ALA A 36 21.37 -8.79 16.10
C ALA A 36 20.37 -7.78 16.71
N GLU A 37 20.63 -6.49 16.55
CA GLU A 37 19.64 -5.48 16.81
C GLU A 37 18.42 -5.89 15.98
N THR A 38 17.38 -6.35 16.64
CA THR A 38 16.08 -6.51 16.01
C THR A 38 15.63 -5.12 15.64
N THR A 39 15.82 -4.76 14.39
CA THR A 39 15.27 -3.52 13.83
C THR A 39 13.78 -3.58 14.09
N VAL A 40 13.30 -2.71 14.97
CA VAL A 40 11.87 -2.60 15.24
C VAL A 40 11.27 -2.02 13.97
N VAL A 41 10.56 -2.86 13.22
CA VAL A 41 9.83 -2.42 12.01
C VAL A 41 8.44 -1.93 12.43
N PRO A 42 7.83 -0.97 11.70
CA PRO A 42 6.49 -0.53 12.00
C PRO A 42 5.49 -1.67 11.84
N ASP A 43 4.60 -1.80 12.79
CA ASP A 43 3.48 -2.77 12.71
C ASP A 43 2.27 -2.04 12.13
N PHE A 44 2.02 -2.26 10.84
CA PHE A 44 0.93 -1.60 10.13
C PHE A 44 -0.44 -2.16 10.49
N SER A 45 -0.55 -3.45 10.78
CA SER A 45 -1.82 -4.08 11.18
C SER A 45 -1.55 -5.10 12.27
N PRO A 46 -1.52 -4.69 13.54
CA PRO A 46 -1.18 -5.56 14.67
C PRO A 46 -2.15 -6.76 14.82
N ASP A 47 -3.30 -6.67 14.20
CA ASP A 47 -4.28 -7.74 14.13
C ASP A 47 -5.16 -7.63 12.87
N SER A 48 -6.01 -8.65 12.64
CA SER A 48 -6.91 -8.71 11.48
C SER A 48 -8.09 -7.72 11.53
N ARG A 49 -8.18 -6.89 12.56
CA ARG A 49 -9.22 -5.88 12.75
C ARG A 49 -8.73 -4.48 12.46
N THR A 50 -7.43 -4.26 12.52
CA THR A 50 -6.80 -2.97 12.30
C THR A 50 -6.48 -2.79 10.84
N GLY A 51 -7.17 -1.86 10.20
CA GLY A 51 -6.96 -1.49 8.81
C GLY A 51 -6.85 0.03 8.64
N TRP A 52 -6.67 0.47 7.41
CA TRP A 52 -6.45 1.85 7.03
C TRP A 52 -7.42 2.27 5.94
N ILE A 53 -8.29 3.23 6.24
CA ILE A 53 -9.23 3.80 5.27
C ILE A 53 -8.73 5.17 4.83
N ALA A 54 -8.75 5.45 3.53
CA ALA A 54 -8.35 6.74 2.99
C ALA A 54 -9.12 7.89 3.64
N GLY A 55 -8.41 8.93 4.05
CA GLY A 55 -8.95 10.10 4.75
C GLY A 55 -8.00 10.65 5.79
N VAL A 56 -8.42 11.73 6.43
CA VAL A 56 -7.72 12.34 7.55
C VAL A 56 -8.34 11.91 8.89
N PRO A 57 -7.60 11.88 10.02
CA PRO A 57 -8.11 11.39 11.30
C PRO A 57 -9.39 12.07 11.78
N ASP A 58 -9.55 13.36 11.49
CA ASP A 58 -10.66 14.18 11.97
C ASP A 58 -11.79 14.39 10.95
N GLY A 59 -11.77 13.67 9.83
CA GLY A 59 -12.80 13.79 8.81
C GLY A 59 -12.62 12.84 7.63
N VAL A 60 -13.70 12.73 6.85
CA VAL A 60 -13.60 12.09 5.54
C VAL A 60 -13.09 13.15 4.57
N SER A 61 -11.92 12.95 4.01
CA SER A 61 -11.49 13.78 2.90
C SER A 61 -12.51 13.62 1.77
N PRO A 62 -13.17 14.68 1.30
CA PRO A 62 -14.09 14.60 0.18
C PRO A 62 -13.39 14.12 -1.11
N ILE A 63 -12.08 14.20 -1.16
CA ILE A 63 -11.22 13.77 -2.27
C ILE A 63 -10.36 12.55 -1.91
N GLY A 64 -10.79 11.72 -0.98
CA GLY A 64 -10.04 10.54 -0.54
C GLY A 64 -9.69 9.52 -1.63
N GLN A 65 -10.25 9.67 -2.83
CA GLN A 65 -9.94 8.87 -4.02
C GLN A 65 -8.86 9.49 -4.92
N ASP A 66 -8.30 10.62 -4.53
CA ASP A 66 -7.32 11.33 -5.34
C ASP A 66 -6.06 11.61 -4.51
N PHE A 67 -4.95 11.72 -5.18
CA PHE A 67 -3.70 12.08 -4.55
C PHE A 67 -3.69 13.54 -4.11
N LEU A 68 -3.14 13.81 -2.94
CA LEU A 68 -2.84 15.15 -2.48
C LEU A 68 -1.59 15.67 -3.20
N GLN A 69 -1.57 16.98 -3.45
CA GLN A 69 -0.41 17.64 -4.01
C GLN A 69 0.77 17.61 -3.02
N PRO A 70 2.01 17.42 -3.50
CA PRO A 70 3.18 17.52 -2.64
C PRO A 70 3.38 18.97 -2.17
N PRO A 71 4.11 19.18 -1.07
CA PRO A 71 4.41 20.53 -0.59
C PRO A 71 5.20 21.40 -1.58
N SER A 72 5.94 20.78 -2.49
CA SER A 72 6.72 21.41 -3.52
C SER A 72 7.01 20.49 -4.68
N GLY A 73 7.34 21.07 -5.83
CA GLY A 73 7.68 20.32 -7.05
C GLY A 73 6.47 19.88 -7.88
N PRO A 74 6.72 19.12 -8.94
CA PRO A 74 5.66 18.57 -9.78
C PRO A 74 4.75 17.62 -8.99
N GLY A 75 3.44 17.79 -9.18
CA GLY A 75 2.41 16.98 -8.55
C GLY A 75 1.54 16.24 -9.55
N PRO A 76 0.62 15.39 -9.06
CA PRO A 76 -0.29 14.60 -9.89
C PRO A 76 -1.27 15.49 -10.67
N VAL A 77 -1.98 14.87 -11.60
CA VAL A 77 -3.14 15.50 -12.25
C VAL A 77 -4.21 15.82 -11.20
N THR A 78 -4.89 16.93 -11.37
CA THR A 78 -5.97 17.40 -10.49
C THR A 78 -7.25 17.63 -11.26
N PHE A 79 -8.32 17.97 -10.55
CA PHE A 79 -9.59 18.39 -11.17
C PHE A 79 -9.41 19.65 -12.01
N ASP A 80 -10.05 19.66 -13.17
CA ASP A 80 -10.26 20.89 -13.92
C ASP A 80 -11.04 21.91 -13.06
N LYS A 81 -10.60 23.14 -13.05
CA LYS A 81 -11.17 24.21 -12.21
C LYS A 81 -12.63 24.54 -12.54
N ALA A 82 -13.04 24.35 -13.79
CA ALA A 82 -14.40 24.53 -14.24
C ALA A 82 -15.33 23.36 -13.84
N HIS A 83 -14.72 22.20 -13.50
CA HIS A 83 -15.43 20.96 -13.17
C HIS A 83 -14.88 20.36 -11.85
N PRO A 84 -15.06 21.08 -10.74
CA PRO A 84 -14.57 20.61 -9.44
C PRO A 84 -15.29 19.34 -9.00
N TYR A 85 -14.67 18.61 -8.08
CA TYR A 85 -15.30 17.44 -7.47
C TYR A 85 -16.68 17.77 -6.87
N ILE A 86 -17.65 16.92 -7.15
CA ILE A 86 -18.99 17.01 -6.58
C ILE A 86 -19.19 15.80 -5.66
N ASP A 87 -19.41 16.08 -4.38
CA ASP A 87 -19.73 15.05 -3.40
C ASP A 87 -21.00 14.29 -3.77
N SER A 88 -21.04 12.98 -3.50
CA SER A 88 -22.17 12.12 -3.85
C SER A 88 -23.47 12.49 -3.12
N ALA A 89 -23.42 13.11 -1.94
CA ALA A 89 -24.61 13.60 -1.26
C ALA A 89 -25.16 14.87 -1.96
N VAL A 90 -24.28 15.74 -2.42
CA VAL A 90 -24.64 16.90 -3.24
C VAL A 90 -25.22 16.45 -4.57
N SER A 91 -24.58 15.49 -5.20
CA SER A 91 -25.01 14.91 -6.48
C SER A 91 -26.42 14.33 -6.40
N ARG A 92 -26.71 13.51 -5.40
CA ARG A 92 -28.07 12.98 -5.20
C ARG A 92 -29.11 14.05 -5.00
N LYS A 93 -28.76 15.18 -4.38
CA LYS A 93 -29.69 16.29 -4.13
C LYS A 93 -29.91 17.16 -5.37
N THR A 94 -28.88 17.32 -6.20
CA THR A 94 -28.89 18.25 -7.33
C THR A 94 -29.10 17.58 -8.69
N GLY A 95 -28.98 16.26 -8.76
CA GLY A 95 -28.96 15.50 -10.01
C GLY A 95 -27.63 15.61 -10.77
N ALA A 96 -26.62 16.27 -10.21
CA ALA A 96 -25.31 16.35 -10.83
C ALA A 96 -24.61 14.98 -10.74
N GLN A 97 -23.79 14.65 -11.73
CA GLN A 97 -23.09 13.37 -11.76
C GLN A 97 -21.98 13.31 -10.71
N PRO A 98 -22.01 12.37 -9.74
CA PRO A 98 -21.12 12.37 -8.60
C PRO A 98 -19.67 12.01 -8.94
N THR A 99 -19.46 11.22 -9.97
CA THR A 99 -18.17 10.63 -10.31
C THR A 99 -17.50 11.28 -11.51
N LEU A 100 -18.00 12.46 -11.89
CA LEU A 100 -17.42 13.21 -12.98
C LEU A 100 -16.01 13.68 -12.62
N ARG A 101 -15.01 12.98 -13.15
CA ARG A 101 -13.61 13.35 -12.97
C ARG A 101 -13.09 13.91 -14.29
N VAL A 102 -13.08 15.22 -14.37
CA VAL A 102 -12.52 15.97 -15.47
C VAL A 102 -11.12 16.43 -15.06
N ALA A 103 -10.12 15.96 -15.78
CA ALA A 103 -8.72 16.24 -15.51
C ALA A 103 -8.32 17.64 -15.95
N ASP A 104 -7.48 18.33 -15.18
CA ASP A 104 -6.81 19.56 -15.61
C ASP A 104 -5.72 19.23 -16.64
N LEU A 105 -6.01 19.50 -17.90
CA LEU A 105 -5.11 19.26 -19.02
C LEU A 105 -3.97 20.29 -19.12
N SER A 106 -4.00 21.34 -18.29
CA SER A 106 -2.93 22.34 -18.24
C SER A 106 -1.71 21.86 -17.43
N ASN A 107 -1.81 20.74 -16.73
CA ASN A 107 -0.70 20.21 -15.95
C ASN A 107 0.52 19.96 -16.86
N PRO A 108 1.66 20.61 -16.62
CA PRO A 108 2.83 20.57 -17.50
C PRO A 108 3.55 19.22 -17.51
N ILE A 109 3.24 18.33 -16.55
CA ILE A 109 3.89 17.02 -16.50
C ILE A 109 3.45 16.08 -17.62
N LEU A 110 2.30 16.32 -18.26
CA LEU A 110 1.73 15.40 -19.25
C LEU A 110 2.48 15.47 -20.59
N GLN A 111 2.93 14.32 -21.09
CA GLN A 111 3.34 14.19 -22.47
C GLN A 111 2.15 14.47 -23.42
N PRO A 112 2.39 14.94 -24.66
CA PRO A 112 1.31 15.31 -25.58
C PRO A 112 0.28 14.20 -25.82
N TRP A 113 0.71 12.97 -25.98
CA TRP A 113 -0.21 11.85 -26.19
C TRP A 113 -1.04 11.51 -24.95
N ALA A 114 -0.44 11.55 -23.75
CA ALA A 114 -1.15 11.31 -22.49
C ALA A 114 -2.20 12.38 -22.23
N ARG A 115 -1.87 13.64 -22.54
CA ARG A 115 -2.83 14.76 -22.50
C ARG A 115 -3.98 14.56 -23.49
N GLU A 116 -3.70 14.06 -24.69
CA GLU A 116 -4.73 13.79 -25.69
C GLU A 116 -5.66 12.66 -25.27
N GLU A 117 -5.14 11.60 -24.67
CA GLU A 117 -5.98 10.53 -24.10
C GLU A 117 -6.87 11.06 -22.95
N LEU A 118 -6.31 11.85 -22.05
CA LEU A 118 -7.10 12.50 -21.00
C LEU A 118 -8.15 13.48 -21.56
N ARG A 119 -7.86 14.16 -22.67
CA ARG A 119 -8.86 15.03 -23.33
C ARG A 119 -10.06 14.22 -23.80
N LYS A 120 -9.83 13.06 -24.41
CA LYS A 120 -10.91 12.14 -24.83
C LYS A 120 -11.70 11.63 -23.62
N VAL A 121 -11.02 11.32 -22.52
CA VAL A 121 -11.65 10.92 -21.25
C VAL A 121 -12.56 12.04 -20.74
N ASN A 122 -12.05 13.27 -20.70
CA ASN A 122 -12.81 14.44 -20.25
C ASN A 122 -14.07 14.67 -21.10
N GLU A 123 -13.97 14.57 -22.43
CA GLU A 123 -15.10 14.75 -23.35
C GLU A 123 -16.21 13.72 -23.06
N ARG A 124 -15.86 12.47 -22.85
CA ARG A 124 -16.83 11.43 -22.51
C ARG A 124 -17.46 11.69 -21.14
N ALA A 125 -16.65 12.04 -20.13
CA ALA A 125 -17.16 12.40 -18.82
C ALA A 125 -18.18 13.54 -18.89
N LEU A 126 -17.92 14.57 -19.69
CA LEU A 126 -18.79 15.73 -19.86
C LEU A 126 -20.08 15.43 -20.62
N THR A 127 -20.14 14.35 -21.38
CA THR A 127 -21.39 13.88 -22.02
C THR A 127 -22.28 13.05 -21.11
N ALA A 128 -21.95 12.96 -19.81
CA ALA A 128 -22.64 12.16 -18.80
C ALA A 128 -22.59 10.64 -19.06
N THR A 129 -21.71 10.19 -19.92
CA THR A 129 -21.40 8.76 -20.07
C THR A 129 -20.47 8.34 -18.94
N VAL A 130 -20.89 7.38 -18.13
CA VAL A 130 -20.01 6.79 -17.14
C VAL A 130 -18.99 5.93 -17.89
N MET A 131 -17.78 6.39 -17.84
CA MET A 131 -16.70 5.68 -18.49
C MET A 131 -16.44 4.33 -17.83
N PHE A 132 -16.08 3.37 -18.66
CA PHE A 132 -15.53 2.13 -18.19
C PHE A 132 -14.46 2.37 -17.12
N THR A 133 -14.71 1.86 -15.93
CA THR A 133 -13.72 1.74 -14.87
C THR A 133 -13.36 0.28 -14.69
N ARG A 134 -12.17 0.01 -14.18
CA ARG A 134 -11.74 -1.37 -13.95
C ARG A 134 -12.60 -2.07 -12.91
N LYS A 135 -13.13 -1.30 -11.96
CA LYS A 135 -14.00 -1.80 -10.90
C LYS A 135 -15.27 -2.46 -11.44
N GLU A 136 -15.89 -1.89 -12.46
CA GLU A 136 -17.09 -2.49 -13.08
C GLU A 136 -16.79 -3.80 -13.81
N ARG A 137 -15.49 -4.10 -14.01
CA ARG A 137 -15.01 -5.30 -14.68
C ARG A 137 -14.25 -6.24 -13.77
N CYS A 138 -14.22 -5.97 -12.49
CA CYS A 138 -13.45 -6.73 -11.53
C CYS A 138 -11.94 -6.82 -11.88
N TRP A 139 -11.43 -5.86 -12.63
CA TRP A 139 -10.01 -5.81 -12.96
C TRP A 139 -9.24 -5.11 -11.85
N PRO A 140 -8.04 -5.60 -11.51
CA PRO A 140 -7.17 -4.92 -10.57
C PRO A 140 -6.81 -3.51 -11.04
N ILE A 141 -6.73 -2.58 -10.11
CA ILE A 141 -6.48 -1.15 -10.42
C ILE A 141 -5.02 -0.82 -10.68
N GLY A 142 -4.11 -1.70 -10.33
CA GLY A 142 -2.68 -1.47 -10.50
C GLY A 142 -2.06 -0.55 -9.46
N VAL A 143 -0.81 -0.15 -9.69
CA VAL A 143 -0.03 0.75 -8.84
C VAL A 143 0.28 2.01 -9.65
N PRO A 144 0.20 3.21 -9.09
CA PRO A 144 -0.15 3.54 -7.70
C PRO A 144 -1.66 3.63 -7.42
N GLY A 145 -2.51 3.34 -8.42
CA GLY A 145 -3.96 3.36 -8.27
C GLY A 145 -4.48 2.56 -7.07
N PHE A 146 -3.75 1.50 -6.67
CA PHE A 146 -4.02 0.71 -5.46
C PHE A 146 -4.22 1.58 -4.21
N LEU A 147 -3.60 2.74 -4.13
CA LEU A 147 -3.70 3.65 -3.00
C LEU A 147 -4.97 4.50 -3.00
N LEU A 148 -5.75 4.50 -4.08
CA LEU A 148 -6.83 5.47 -4.28
C LEU A 148 -8.23 4.94 -3.95
N TYR A 149 -8.33 3.83 -3.24
CA TYR A 149 -9.61 3.26 -2.83
C TYR A 149 -10.01 3.74 -1.42
N PRO A 150 -11.06 4.56 -1.27
CA PRO A 150 -11.30 5.26 -0.01
C PRO A 150 -12.30 4.58 0.92
N VAL A 151 -13.10 3.63 0.41
CA VAL A 151 -14.34 3.21 1.11
C VAL A 151 -14.19 1.94 1.92
N THR A 152 -13.11 1.19 1.69
CA THR A 152 -12.80 -0.04 2.41
C THR A 152 -11.38 -0.01 2.95
N PRO A 153 -11.08 -0.78 4.02
CA PRO A 153 -9.74 -0.78 4.58
C PRO A 153 -8.70 -1.53 3.75
N ILE A 154 -7.46 -1.05 3.81
CA ILE A 154 -6.26 -1.84 3.51
C ILE A 154 -5.78 -2.48 4.81
N TYR A 155 -5.41 -3.74 4.74
CA TYR A 155 -4.75 -4.49 5.80
C TYR A 155 -3.34 -4.88 5.37
N PHE A 156 -2.46 -5.06 6.34
CA PHE A 156 -1.08 -5.46 6.12
C PHE A 156 -0.78 -6.77 6.84
N VAL A 157 -0.22 -7.74 6.13
CA VAL A 157 0.34 -8.95 6.73
C VAL A 157 1.85 -8.89 6.51
N GLN A 158 2.60 -8.78 7.61
CA GLN A 158 4.04 -8.60 7.58
C GLN A 158 4.76 -9.88 8.01
N THR A 159 5.69 -10.32 7.20
CA THR A 159 6.58 -11.44 7.49
C THR A 159 8.04 -10.98 7.35
N SER A 160 9.01 -11.83 7.66
CA SER A 160 10.42 -11.54 7.43
C SER A 160 10.84 -11.56 5.95
N LYS A 161 9.96 -11.96 5.04
CA LYS A 161 10.26 -12.13 3.61
C LYS A 161 9.41 -11.26 2.71
N GLU A 162 8.24 -10.89 3.15
CA GLU A 162 7.30 -10.10 2.36
C GLU A 162 6.31 -9.32 3.25
N VAL A 163 5.77 -8.27 2.67
CA VAL A 163 4.59 -7.58 3.16
C VAL A 163 3.47 -7.82 2.16
N VAL A 164 2.35 -8.35 2.64
CA VAL A 164 1.14 -8.54 1.82
C VAL A 164 0.15 -7.45 2.18
N MET A 165 -0.24 -6.66 1.20
CA MET A 165 -1.28 -5.64 1.34
C MET A 165 -2.58 -6.20 0.79
N ILE A 166 -3.64 -6.13 1.58
CA ILE A 166 -4.95 -6.68 1.23
C ILE A 166 -5.99 -5.57 1.30
N TRP A 167 -6.58 -5.22 0.15
CA TRP A 167 -7.79 -4.44 0.12
C TRP A 167 -9.00 -5.31 0.45
N GLU A 168 -9.84 -4.87 1.36
CA GLU A 168 -11.10 -5.55 1.66
C GLU A 168 -12.00 -5.60 0.42
N GLU A 169 -12.00 -4.54 -0.39
CA GLU A 169 -12.76 -4.49 -1.62
C GLU A 169 -12.14 -5.39 -2.68
N ASP A 170 -12.97 -6.26 -3.25
CA ASP A 170 -12.61 -7.23 -4.29
C ASP A 170 -11.45 -8.17 -3.87
N HIS A 171 -11.11 -8.19 -2.58
CA HIS A 171 -9.98 -8.96 -2.01
C HIS A 171 -8.69 -8.83 -2.82
N MET A 172 -8.41 -7.60 -3.30
CA MET A 172 -7.18 -7.34 -4.05
C MET A 172 -5.97 -7.53 -3.16
N VAL A 173 -5.06 -8.37 -3.60
CA VAL A 173 -3.83 -8.71 -2.88
C VAL A 173 -2.62 -8.23 -3.65
N ARG A 174 -1.75 -7.50 -2.97
CA ARG A 174 -0.46 -7.04 -3.50
C ARG A 174 0.67 -7.59 -2.63
N HIS A 175 1.61 -8.26 -3.24
CA HIS A 175 2.82 -8.76 -2.60
C HIS A 175 3.96 -7.76 -2.75
N VAL A 176 4.65 -7.48 -1.67
CA VAL A 176 5.89 -6.70 -1.64
C VAL A 176 6.99 -7.61 -1.08
N TYR A 177 7.91 -8.02 -1.92
CA TYR A 177 8.98 -8.92 -1.53
C TYR A 177 10.12 -8.14 -0.86
N LEU A 178 10.55 -8.58 0.33
CA LEU A 178 11.65 -7.93 1.06
C LEU A 178 12.99 -8.46 0.51
N THR A 179 13.37 -7.96 -0.66
CA THR A 179 14.59 -8.31 -1.40
C THR A 179 15.29 -7.06 -1.93
N ASP A 180 16.57 -7.16 -2.22
CA ASP A 180 17.40 -6.02 -2.63
C ASP A 180 17.32 -5.67 -4.12
N SER A 181 16.68 -6.52 -4.94
CA SER A 181 16.62 -6.29 -6.39
C SER A 181 15.41 -6.96 -7.02
N HIS A 182 14.94 -6.36 -8.09
CA HIS A 182 13.93 -6.94 -8.96
C HIS A 182 14.45 -8.18 -9.70
N SER A 183 13.52 -9.00 -10.14
CA SER A 183 13.81 -10.13 -11.02
C SER A 183 14.45 -9.65 -12.33
N PRO A 184 15.37 -10.39 -12.92
CA PRO A 184 16.06 -9.97 -14.14
C PRO A 184 15.15 -9.85 -15.37
N HIS A 185 13.96 -10.46 -15.33
CA HIS A 185 12.99 -10.45 -16.41
C HIS A 185 11.57 -10.29 -15.84
N VAL A 186 11.23 -9.08 -15.41
CA VAL A 186 9.89 -8.76 -14.91
C VAL A 186 8.91 -8.79 -16.09
N LYS A 187 7.85 -9.59 -15.96
CA LYS A 187 6.75 -9.60 -16.92
C LYS A 187 5.66 -8.61 -16.47
N PRO A 188 5.10 -7.83 -17.38
CA PRO A 188 4.00 -6.93 -17.04
C PRO A 188 2.83 -7.67 -16.39
N SER A 189 2.34 -7.14 -15.29
CA SER A 189 1.18 -7.65 -14.57
C SER A 189 0.35 -6.49 -14.00
N TRP A 190 -0.82 -6.79 -13.42
CA TRP A 190 -1.69 -5.77 -12.85
C TRP A 190 -1.04 -4.97 -11.73
N PHE A 191 -0.27 -5.61 -10.86
CA PHE A 191 0.41 -4.96 -9.74
C PHE A 191 1.92 -4.84 -9.94
N GLY A 192 2.44 -5.27 -11.10
CA GLY A 192 3.86 -5.31 -11.35
C GLY A 192 4.61 -6.26 -10.41
N GLU A 193 5.91 -6.04 -10.29
CA GLU A 193 6.75 -6.63 -9.25
C GLU A 193 7.10 -5.54 -8.25
N SER A 194 6.71 -5.73 -7.00
CA SER A 194 7.05 -4.83 -5.89
C SER A 194 8.11 -5.48 -5.01
N ILE A 195 9.23 -4.78 -4.81
CA ILE A 195 10.22 -5.11 -3.79
C ILE A 195 10.20 -4.05 -2.70
N GLY A 196 10.69 -4.38 -1.51
CA GLY A 196 10.66 -3.43 -0.41
C GLY A 196 11.75 -3.64 0.61
N HIS A 197 11.98 -2.59 1.37
CA HIS A 197 12.87 -2.61 2.54
C HIS A 197 12.38 -1.59 3.57
N TYR A 198 12.91 -1.69 4.79
CA TYR A 198 12.61 -0.73 5.84
C TYR A 198 13.74 0.30 5.97
N GLU A 199 13.40 1.58 5.95
CA GLU A 199 14.30 2.70 6.21
C GLU A 199 14.06 3.26 7.62
N ASN A 200 15.14 3.62 8.32
CA ASN A 200 15.12 4.32 9.63
C ASN A 200 14.27 3.63 10.73
N GLY A 201 13.87 2.38 10.54
CA GLY A 201 13.03 1.64 11.47
C GLY A 201 11.56 2.07 11.53
N ASP A 202 11.12 3.04 10.70
CA ASP A 202 9.76 3.57 10.76
C ASP A 202 9.05 3.65 9.39
N THR A 203 9.76 3.41 8.31
CA THR A 203 9.26 3.60 6.94
C THR A 203 9.46 2.34 6.11
N LEU A 204 8.38 1.81 5.54
CA LEU A 204 8.44 0.80 4.50
C LEU A 204 8.55 1.51 3.15
N VAL A 205 9.64 1.27 2.45
CA VAL A 205 9.84 1.71 1.06
C VAL A 205 9.49 0.57 0.12
N VAL A 206 8.68 0.86 -0.87
CA VAL A 206 8.23 -0.10 -1.88
C VAL A 206 8.59 0.44 -3.25
N ASP A 207 9.31 -0.35 -4.01
CA ASP A 207 9.73 -0.06 -5.39
C ASP A 207 9.00 -1.01 -6.34
N THR A 208 8.34 -0.47 -7.38
CA THR A 208 7.47 -1.26 -8.26
C THR A 208 7.72 -0.94 -9.73
N ILE A 209 7.96 -1.99 -10.50
CA ILE A 209 8.12 -1.96 -11.96
C ILE A 209 7.27 -3.03 -12.63
N GLY A 210 7.25 -3.05 -13.95
CA GLY A 210 6.55 -4.10 -14.72
C GLY A 210 5.04 -4.02 -14.62
N LEU A 211 4.50 -2.82 -14.64
CA LEU A 211 3.06 -2.57 -14.61
C LEU A 211 2.44 -2.70 -16.00
N SER A 212 1.30 -3.37 -16.09
CA SER A 212 0.53 -3.48 -17.33
C SER A 212 -0.08 -2.14 -17.73
N THR A 213 0.06 -1.75 -18.98
CA THR A 213 -0.55 -0.53 -19.55
C THR A 213 -2.08 -0.54 -19.56
N LYS A 214 -2.69 -1.66 -19.16
CA LYS A 214 -4.12 -1.75 -18.89
C LYS A 214 -4.52 -1.06 -17.57
N THR A 215 -3.58 -0.56 -16.76
CA THR A 215 -3.84 0.21 -15.53
C THR A 215 -3.73 1.72 -15.75
N PHE A 216 -4.12 2.51 -14.76
CA PHE A 216 -3.99 3.96 -14.75
C PHE A 216 -3.26 4.41 -13.49
N VAL A 217 -2.59 5.55 -13.54
CA VAL A 217 -1.87 6.04 -12.36
C VAL A 217 -2.76 6.76 -11.35
N ASP A 218 -3.95 7.18 -11.75
CA ASP A 218 -4.87 7.95 -10.90
C ASP A 218 -6.35 7.73 -11.24
N SER A 219 -7.22 8.40 -10.49
CA SER A 219 -8.67 8.35 -10.69
C SER A 219 -9.17 9.13 -11.91
N PHE A 220 -8.33 9.95 -12.51
CA PHE A 220 -8.63 10.65 -13.78
C PHE A 220 -8.42 9.76 -15.01
N ARG A 221 -7.88 8.56 -14.82
CA ARG A 221 -7.49 7.61 -15.86
C ARG A 221 -6.30 8.09 -16.67
N THR A 222 -5.36 8.74 -16.00
CA THR A 222 -4.10 9.13 -16.62
C THR A 222 -3.35 7.88 -17.08
N PRO A 223 -3.10 7.74 -18.38
CA PRO A 223 -2.43 6.57 -18.92
C PRO A 223 -0.95 6.58 -18.60
N HIS A 224 -0.33 5.42 -18.72
CA HIS A 224 1.10 5.24 -18.56
C HIS A 224 1.66 4.29 -19.62
N THR A 225 2.98 4.20 -19.71
CA THR A 225 3.69 3.24 -20.55
C THR A 225 4.22 2.06 -19.74
N GLU A 226 4.87 1.11 -20.41
CA GLU A 226 5.57 0.00 -19.73
C GLU A 226 6.79 0.47 -18.92
N GLN A 227 7.19 1.75 -19.06
CA GLN A 227 8.30 2.35 -18.32
C GLN A 227 7.88 2.89 -16.95
N LEU A 228 6.60 2.70 -16.58
CA LEU A 228 6.11 3.18 -15.29
C LEU A 228 6.90 2.54 -14.15
N HIS A 229 7.48 3.39 -13.33
CA HIS A 229 8.20 3.07 -12.11
C HIS A 229 7.61 3.88 -10.96
N VAL A 230 7.28 3.20 -9.87
CA VAL A 230 6.62 3.81 -8.71
C VAL A 230 7.36 3.46 -7.45
N ILE A 231 7.70 4.49 -6.66
CA ILE A 231 8.29 4.32 -5.33
C ILE A 231 7.32 4.87 -4.30
N GLU A 232 6.95 4.05 -3.33
CA GLU A 232 6.01 4.40 -2.27
C GLU A 232 6.69 4.29 -0.90
N ARG A 233 6.48 5.27 -0.03
CA ARG A 233 7.01 5.30 1.33
C ARG A 233 5.86 5.34 2.33
N PHE A 234 5.64 4.23 2.99
CA PHE A 234 4.58 4.05 3.98
C PHE A 234 5.11 4.36 5.38
N ARG A 235 4.49 5.27 6.07
CA ARG A 235 4.88 5.67 7.41
C ARG A 235 3.67 5.89 8.31
N ILE A 236 3.70 5.29 9.50
CA ILE A 236 2.70 5.56 10.53
C ILE A 236 3.05 6.89 11.19
N VAL A 237 2.10 7.80 11.22
CA VAL A 237 2.27 9.15 11.75
C VAL A 237 1.19 9.48 12.80
N GLU A 238 1.25 10.67 13.38
CA GLU A 238 0.26 11.16 14.34
C GLU A 238 0.02 10.22 15.53
N GLY A 239 1.11 9.63 16.04
CA GLY A 239 1.02 8.73 17.19
C GLY A 239 0.22 7.44 16.91
N GLY A 240 0.27 6.93 15.71
CA GLY A 240 -0.40 5.67 15.31
C GLY A 240 -1.81 5.86 14.73
N LYS A 241 -2.30 7.09 14.57
CA LYS A 241 -3.66 7.39 14.10
C LYS A 241 -3.77 7.50 12.59
N ALA A 242 -2.69 7.83 11.90
CA ALA A 242 -2.65 7.98 10.46
C ALA A 242 -1.52 7.18 9.83
N LEU A 243 -1.76 6.71 8.60
CA LEU A 243 -0.76 6.18 7.69
C LEU A 243 -0.61 7.20 6.57
N GLU A 244 0.60 7.69 6.38
CA GLU A 244 0.96 8.57 5.26
C GLU A 244 1.80 7.79 4.26
N VAL A 245 1.47 7.94 2.98
CA VAL A 245 2.20 7.33 1.88
C VAL A 245 2.69 8.44 0.95
N ASN A 246 4.00 8.61 0.87
CA ASN A 246 4.62 9.45 -0.13
C ASN A 246 4.86 8.63 -1.39
N VAL A 247 4.35 9.09 -2.50
CA VAL A 247 4.40 8.40 -3.80
C VAL A 247 5.29 9.20 -4.75
N HIS A 248 6.22 8.52 -5.38
CA HIS A 248 7.04 9.04 -6.46
C HIS A 248 6.76 8.25 -7.72
N VAL A 249 6.51 8.95 -8.82
CA VAL A 249 6.13 8.34 -10.09
C VAL A 249 7.05 8.83 -11.19
N GLU A 250 7.64 7.89 -11.89
CA GLU A 250 8.46 8.11 -13.08
C GLU A 250 7.88 7.32 -14.25
N ASP A 251 7.67 7.97 -15.36
CA ASP A 251 7.37 7.35 -16.64
C ASP A 251 7.72 8.35 -17.76
N PRO A 252 8.93 8.34 -18.31
CA PRO A 252 9.35 9.30 -19.33
C PRO A 252 8.53 9.18 -20.61
N GLY A 253 7.85 8.07 -20.83
CA GLY A 253 6.92 7.90 -21.96
C GLY A 253 5.62 8.66 -21.77
N ALA A 254 5.11 8.79 -20.54
CA ALA A 254 3.84 9.44 -20.24
C ALA A 254 4.00 10.84 -19.61
N PHE A 255 5.10 11.10 -18.93
CA PHE A 255 5.36 12.33 -18.20
C PHE A 255 6.64 13.02 -18.65
N THR A 256 6.62 14.34 -18.70
CA THR A 256 7.79 15.17 -19.05
C THR A 256 8.81 15.26 -17.92
N THR A 257 8.40 14.95 -16.70
CA THR A 257 9.23 14.94 -15.49
C THR A 257 8.59 14.01 -14.47
N PRO A 258 9.37 13.38 -13.59
CA PRO A 258 8.84 12.71 -12.42
C PRO A 258 7.98 13.62 -11.55
N TRP A 259 6.98 13.06 -10.90
CA TRP A 259 6.10 13.78 -9.99
C TRP A 259 5.91 13.04 -8.66
N ASN A 260 5.49 13.79 -7.66
CA ASN A 260 5.26 13.26 -6.32
C ASN A 260 3.82 13.49 -5.89
N ALA A 261 3.35 12.65 -4.98
CA ALA A 261 2.04 12.77 -4.39
C ALA A 261 2.04 12.28 -2.94
N ILE A 262 0.98 12.61 -2.23
CA ILE A 262 0.75 12.10 -0.89
C ILE A 262 -0.61 11.42 -0.85
N GLN A 263 -0.69 10.26 -0.20
CA GLN A 263 -1.96 9.66 0.19
C GLN A 263 -1.99 9.50 1.70
N ARG A 264 -3.16 9.72 2.30
CA ARG A 264 -3.34 9.61 3.74
C ARG A 264 -4.52 8.71 4.08
N TYR A 265 -4.33 7.94 5.12
CA TYR A 265 -5.33 7.04 5.67
C TYR A 265 -5.47 7.27 7.15
N ARG A 266 -6.68 7.11 7.66
CA ARG A 266 -6.95 7.01 9.09
C ARG A 266 -7.01 5.56 9.52
N ARG A 267 -6.56 5.28 10.70
CA ARG A 267 -6.69 3.97 11.34
C ARG A 267 -8.16 3.65 11.63
N VAL A 268 -8.55 2.42 11.37
CA VAL A 268 -9.88 1.92 11.70
C VAL A 268 -9.77 0.54 12.36
N GLU A 269 -10.66 0.30 13.31
CA GLU A 269 -10.85 -1.00 13.93
C GLU A 269 -12.28 -1.45 13.59
N GLN A 270 -12.42 -2.36 12.62
CA GLN A 270 -13.73 -2.77 12.09
C GLN A 270 -13.92 -4.23 12.37
N GLY A 271 -13.70 -4.98 13.13
CA GLY A 271 -13.98 -6.42 13.19
C GLY A 271 -13.25 -7.18 12.05
N PRO A 272 -13.56 -8.44 11.85
CA PRO A 272 -12.91 -9.20 10.80
C PRO A 272 -13.16 -8.59 9.41
N MET A 273 -12.19 -8.74 8.51
CA MET A 273 -12.32 -8.35 7.11
C MET A 273 -13.61 -8.93 6.54
N ARG A 274 -14.41 -8.09 5.90
CA ARG A 274 -15.67 -8.50 5.30
C ARG A 274 -15.43 -9.24 4.01
N GLU A 275 -16.27 -10.18 3.71
CA GLU A 275 -16.32 -10.81 2.40
C GLU A 275 -17.00 -9.83 1.42
N GLN A 276 -16.30 -9.50 0.36
CA GLN A 276 -16.81 -8.63 -0.69
C GLN A 276 -16.42 -9.21 -2.04
N VAL A 277 -17.42 -9.54 -2.84
CA VAL A 277 -17.26 -10.18 -4.14
C VAL A 277 -17.59 -9.17 -5.23
N CYS A 278 -16.67 -9.01 -6.18
CA CYS A 278 -16.92 -8.24 -7.38
C CYS A 278 -17.87 -9.01 -8.32
N ALA A 279 -18.86 -8.33 -8.85
CA ALA A 279 -19.74 -8.87 -9.88
C ALA A 279 -19.47 -8.16 -11.22
N GLU A 280 -19.14 -8.95 -12.23
CA GLU A 280 -18.97 -8.45 -13.59
C GLU A 280 -20.28 -8.04 -14.26
N ASN A 281 -20.19 -7.37 -15.40
CA ASN A 281 -21.32 -6.93 -16.23
C ASN A 281 -22.25 -5.90 -15.58
N ASN A 282 -21.71 -5.00 -14.77
CA ASN A 282 -22.45 -3.85 -14.30
C ASN A 282 -22.71 -2.89 -15.49
N ALA A 283 -23.91 -2.98 -16.07
CA ALA A 283 -24.29 -2.18 -17.22
C ALA A 283 -24.82 -0.79 -16.83
N LYS A 284 -25.13 -0.59 -15.56
CA LYS A 284 -25.66 0.68 -15.05
C LYS A 284 -24.99 1.08 -13.74
N PHE A 285 -24.73 2.35 -13.58
CA PHE A 285 -24.19 2.94 -12.37
C PHE A 285 -25.10 4.09 -11.92
N PHE A 286 -25.84 3.93 -10.84
CA PHE A 286 -26.79 4.91 -10.30
C PHE A 286 -27.73 5.52 -11.38
N ASP A 287 -28.32 4.71 -12.22
CA ASP A 287 -29.18 5.13 -13.34
C ASP A 287 -28.45 5.74 -14.55
N TYR A 288 -27.15 5.81 -14.54
CA TYR A 288 -26.34 6.17 -15.72
C TYR A 288 -25.92 4.91 -16.51
N ASP A 289 -25.92 5.03 -17.83
CA ASP A 289 -25.37 3.98 -18.67
C ASP A 289 -23.83 3.95 -18.58
N VAL A 290 -23.30 2.76 -18.39
CA VAL A 290 -21.84 2.52 -18.38
C VAL A 290 -21.39 2.20 -19.80
N GLU A 291 -20.24 2.76 -20.18
CA GLU A 291 -19.61 2.46 -21.47
C GLU A 291 -19.46 0.94 -21.66
N PRO A 292 -19.78 0.39 -22.85
CA PRO A 292 -19.62 -1.04 -23.09
C PRO A 292 -18.20 -1.55 -22.86
N ILE A 293 -18.09 -2.79 -22.43
CA ILE A 293 -16.79 -3.45 -22.27
C ILE A 293 -16.06 -3.47 -23.61
N PRO A 294 -14.81 -3.01 -23.70
CA PRO A 294 -13.98 -3.29 -24.85
C PRO A 294 -13.87 -4.81 -25.04
N GLN A 295 -14.20 -5.28 -26.23
CA GLN A 295 -14.09 -6.69 -26.57
C GLN A 295 -12.86 -6.89 -27.45
N ALA A 296 -12.10 -7.92 -27.17
CA ALA A 296 -11.00 -8.36 -28.02
C ALA A 296 -11.50 -9.51 -28.91
N ASP A 297 -11.08 -9.51 -30.16
CA ASP A 297 -11.41 -10.59 -31.11
C ASP A 297 -10.75 -11.93 -30.73
N THR A 298 -9.68 -11.85 -29.97
CA THR A 298 -8.93 -13.00 -29.46
C THR A 298 -8.64 -12.85 -27.97
N PRO A 299 -8.75 -13.94 -27.18
CA PRO A 299 -8.32 -13.93 -25.78
C PRO A 299 -6.85 -13.54 -25.64
N ASP A 300 -6.50 -12.81 -24.58
CA ASP A 300 -5.14 -12.35 -24.28
C ASP A 300 -4.55 -12.99 -23.01
N PHE A 301 -5.01 -14.17 -22.67
CA PHE A 301 -4.58 -14.98 -21.52
C PHE A 301 -4.01 -16.33 -21.93
#